data_b5abaf3b48e07142b3229ed35aea6c0a
#
_entry.id   b5abaf3b48e07142b3229ed35aea6c0a
#
_cell.length_a   1.000
_cell.length_b   1.000
_cell.length_c   1.000
_cell.angle_alpha   90.00
_cell.angle_beta   90.00
_cell.angle_gamma   90.00
#
_symmetry.space_group_name_H-M   'P 1'
#
loop_
_entity.id
_entity.type
_entity.pdbx_description
1 polymer ?
#
loop_
_entity_poly.entity_id
_entity_poly.type
_entity_poly.pdbx_seq_one_letter_code
_entity_poly.pdbx_strand_id
1 'polypeptide(L)'
;MLQKIKHYILIGILLAIGYLFASQHIIIVDKDFKLLKKSYLSFEYTFYIITDKDPEDIMRIDLLREAGIGDYMVEIEWLTEVEKQALEKKYDSDTE
;
A
#
# COMPACT_ATOMS: atom_id res chain seq x y z
N MET A 1 24.62 -24.35 21.57
CA MET A 1 23.59 -24.78 20.63
C MET A 1 22.32 -23.93 20.70
N LEU A 2 21.76 -23.72 21.88
CA LEU A 2 20.55 -22.93 22.01
C LEU A 2 20.70 -21.49 21.51
N GLN A 3 21.88 -20.87 21.71
CA GLN A 3 22.12 -19.50 21.26
C GLN A 3 22.14 -19.41 19.74
N LYS A 4 22.66 -20.41 19.04
CA LYS A 4 22.66 -20.43 17.57
C LYS A 4 21.24 -20.57 17.02
N ILE A 5 20.43 -21.39 17.65
CA ILE A 5 19.03 -21.58 17.26
C ILE A 5 18.26 -20.27 17.41
N LYS A 6 18.47 -19.56 18.52
CA LYS A 6 17.83 -18.25 18.74
C LYS A 6 18.21 -17.24 17.66
N HIS A 7 19.48 -17.24 17.24
CA HIS A 7 19.94 -16.35 16.18
C HIS A 7 19.27 -16.68 14.85
N TYR A 8 19.14 -17.96 14.50
CA TYR A 8 18.48 -18.36 13.25
C TYR A 8 17.01 -18.02 13.26
N ILE A 9 16.34 -18.21 14.40
CA ILE A 9 14.94 -17.85 14.54
C ILE A 9 14.75 -16.33 14.38
N LEU A 10 15.62 -15.54 15.01
CA LEU A 10 15.58 -14.09 14.93
C LEU A 10 15.78 -13.60 13.49
N ILE A 11 16.77 -14.17 12.79
CA ILE A 11 17.03 -13.85 11.38
C ILE A 11 15.81 -14.19 10.53
N GLY A 12 15.21 -15.36 10.75
CA GLY A 12 14.02 -15.77 10.03
C GLY A 12 12.84 -14.82 10.24
N ILE A 13 12.64 -14.37 11.48
CA ILE A 13 11.58 -13.42 11.82
C ILE A 13 11.84 -12.08 11.15
N LEU A 14 13.08 -11.57 11.18
CA LEU A 14 13.44 -10.31 10.54
C LEU A 14 13.25 -10.38 9.03
N LEU A 15 13.61 -11.49 8.40
CA LEU A 15 13.39 -11.67 6.97
C LEU A 15 11.91 -11.73 6.62
N ALA A 16 11.09 -12.38 7.46
CA ALA A 16 9.65 -12.45 7.25
C ALA A 16 9.01 -11.06 7.37
N ILE A 17 9.43 -10.27 8.37
CA ILE A 17 8.94 -8.90 8.56
C ILE A 17 9.34 -8.03 7.36
N GLY A 18 10.61 -8.13 6.93
CA GLY A 18 11.09 -7.40 5.77
C GLY A 18 10.33 -7.74 4.51
N TYR A 19 10.05 -9.03 4.30
CA TYR A 19 9.26 -9.47 3.17
C TYR A 19 7.85 -8.87 3.21
N LEU A 20 7.22 -8.86 4.40
CA LEU A 20 5.88 -8.31 4.56
C LEU A 20 5.85 -6.82 4.18
N PHE A 21 6.82 -6.04 4.67
CA PHE A 21 6.91 -4.62 4.34
C PHE A 21 7.21 -4.39 2.86
N ALA A 22 8.04 -5.25 2.26
CA ALA A 22 8.40 -5.12 0.86
C ALA A 22 7.25 -5.51 -0.08
N SER A 23 6.32 -6.35 0.38
CA SER A 23 5.23 -6.87 -0.45
C SER A 23 3.91 -6.14 -0.29
N GLN A 24 3.77 -5.25 0.70
CA GLN A 24 2.50 -4.58 0.98
C GLN A 24 2.68 -3.11 1.30
N HIS A 25 1.67 -2.32 0.94
CA HIS A 25 1.55 -0.93 1.37
C HIS A 25 0.68 -0.85 2.62
N ILE A 26 1.16 -0.15 3.62
CA ILE A 26 0.38 0.09 4.85
C ILE A 26 -0.21 1.49 4.74
N ILE A 27 -1.50 1.56 4.46
CA ILE A 27 -2.22 2.82 4.27
C ILE A 27 -2.86 3.21 5.58
N ILE A 28 -2.54 4.39 6.07
CA ILE A 28 -3.01 4.86 7.38
C ILE A 28 -4.05 5.95 7.18
N VAL A 29 -5.24 5.75 7.76
CA VAL A 29 -6.34 6.71 7.75
C VAL A 29 -6.80 6.91 9.18
N ASP A 30 -6.54 8.10 9.74
CA ASP A 30 -6.86 8.42 11.13
C ASP A 30 -6.29 7.36 12.09
N LYS A 31 -7.15 6.54 12.68
CA LYS A 31 -6.75 5.48 13.61
C LYS A 31 -6.75 4.09 12.97
N ASP A 32 -7.21 4.00 11.73
CA ASP A 32 -7.31 2.73 11.01
C ASP A 32 -6.15 2.57 10.03
N PHE A 33 -5.93 1.34 9.62
CA PHE A 33 -4.94 1.06 8.58
C PHE A 33 -5.46 -0.04 7.66
N LYS A 34 -4.93 -0.06 6.45
CA LYS A 34 -5.25 -1.07 5.45
C LYS A 34 -3.97 -1.56 4.79
N LEU A 35 -3.85 -2.87 4.61
CA LEU A 35 -2.73 -3.46 3.89
C LEU A 35 -3.13 -3.68 2.43
N LEU A 36 -2.35 -3.12 1.51
CA LEU A 36 -2.54 -3.29 0.08
C LEU A 36 -1.36 -4.04 -0.49
N LYS A 37 -1.64 -5.07 -1.29
CA LYS A 37 -0.60 -5.89 -1.91
C LYS A 37 0.09 -5.11 -3.02
N LYS A 38 1.43 -5.06 -2.95
CA LYS A 38 2.23 -4.40 -3.98
C LYS A 38 2.28 -5.26 -5.24
N SER A 39 2.43 -4.59 -6.40
CA SER A 39 2.59 -5.28 -7.67
C SER A 39 3.99 -5.88 -7.82
N TYR A 40 4.99 -5.38 -7.10
CA TYR A 40 6.33 -5.94 -7.04
C TYR A 40 6.97 -5.61 -5.69
N LEU A 41 8.02 -6.35 -5.32
CA LEU A 41 8.71 -6.18 -4.04
C LEU A 41 9.50 -4.86 -4.05
N SER A 42 9.23 -4.01 -3.08
CA SER A 42 9.86 -2.69 -2.96
C SER A 42 9.55 -2.13 -1.58
N PHE A 43 10.36 -1.20 -1.10
CA PHE A 43 10.06 -0.47 0.12
C PHE A 43 9.41 0.88 -0.15
N GLU A 44 9.14 1.22 -1.42
CA GLU A 44 8.47 2.47 -1.78
C GLU A 44 7.02 2.44 -1.32
N TYR A 45 6.59 3.53 -0.69
CA TYR A 45 5.23 3.69 -0.18
C TYR A 45 4.78 2.56 0.74
N THR A 46 5.72 1.93 1.47
CA THR A 46 5.38 0.91 2.46
C THR A 46 4.44 1.47 3.51
N PHE A 47 4.74 2.67 4.03
CA PHE A 47 3.87 3.41 4.94
C PHE A 47 3.38 4.67 4.24
N TYR A 48 2.07 4.83 4.14
CA TYR A 48 1.48 5.99 3.48
C TYR A 48 0.26 6.46 4.25
N ILE A 49 0.34 7.69 4.75
CA ILE A 49 -0.73 8.28 5.54
C ILE A 49 -1.61 9.12 4.60
N ILE A 50 -2.89 8.78 4.49
CA ILE A 50 -3.80 9.46 3.57
C ILE A 50 -4.77 10.42 4.26
N THR A 51 -4.72 10.51 5.59
CA THR A 51 -5.67 11.28 6.39
C THR A 51 -5.84 12.73 5.90
N ASP A 52 -4.73 13.40 5.56
CA ASP A 52 -4.76 14.81 5.16
C ASP A 52 -4.57 15.02 3.65
N LYS A 53 -4.73 13.96 2.84
CA LYS A 53 -4.47 14.04 1.41
C LYS A 53 -5.75 13.99 0.60
N ASP A 54 -5.74 14.68 -0.54
CA ASP A 54 -6.84 14.59 -1.50
C ASP A 54 -6.82 13.25 -2.21
N PRO A 55 -8.00 12.64 -2.46
CA PRO A 55 -8.06 11.40 -3.22
C PRO A 55 -7.38 11.47 -4.58
N GLU A 56 -7.48 12.60 -5.28
CA GLU A 56 -6.82 12.76 -6.57
C GLU A 56 -5.30 12.68 -6.45
N ASP A 57 -4.72 13.29 -5.42
CA ASP A 57 -3.28 13.25 -5.19
C ASP A 57 -2.81 11.82 -4.88
N ILE A 58 -3.63 11.08 -4.13
CA ILE A 58 -3.34 9.68 -3.82
C ILE A 58 -3.39 8.84 -5.10
N MET A 59 -4.35 9.08 -5.97
CA MET A 59 -4.52 8.33 -7.21
C MET A 59 -3.43 8.63 -8.24
N ARG A 60 -2.67 9.71 -8.08
CA ARG A 60 -1.52 10.00 -8.95
C ARG A 60 -0.35 9.05 -8.74
N ILE A 61 -0.31 8.38 -7.60
CA ILE A 61 0.78 7.45 -7.28
C ILE A 61 0.50 6.11 -7.95
N ASP A 62 1.26 5.80 -8.99
CA ASP A 62 1.04 4.60 -9.82
C ASP A 62 1.08 3.33 -8.99
N LEU A 63 2.04 3.21 -8.07
CA LEU A 63 2.19 2.03 -7.23
C LEU A 63 0.97 1.78 -6.36
N LEU A 64 0.39 2.84 -5.79
CA LEU A 64 -0.79 2.72 -4.94
C LEU A 64 -2.04 2.41 -5.78
N ARG A 65 -2.15 3.02 -6.96
CA ARG A 65 -3.26 2.77 -7.87
C ARG A 65 -3.28 1.31 -8.31
N GLU A 66 -2.13 0.77 -8.67
CA GLU A 66 -1.99 -0.64 -9.04
C GLU A 66 -2.28 -1.58 -7.88
N ALA A 67 -2.01 -1.14 -6.65
CA ALA A 67 -2.26 -1.95 -5.46
C ALA A 67 -3.74 -1.93 -5.03
N GLY A 68 -4.58 -1.08 -5.64
CA GLY A 68 -6.00 -1.05 -5.34
C GLY A 68 -6.42 0.03 -4.34
N ILE A 69 -5.66 1.12 -4.24
CA ILE A 69 -5.99 2.21 -3.30
C ILE A 69 -7.35 2.84 -3.64
N GLY A 70 -7.72 2.87 -4.93
CA GLY A 70 -9.02 3.40 -5.34
C GLY A 70 -10.18 2.63 -4.74
N ASP A 71 -10.11 1.30 -4.75
CA ASP A 71 -11.13 0.45 -4.15
C ASP A 71 -11.24 0.68 -2.65
N TYR A 72 -10.10 0.86 -1.98
CA TYR A 72 -10.11 1.15 -0.55
C TYR A 72 -10.75 2.52 -0.25
N MET A 73 -10.46 3.55 -1.06
CA MET A 73 -11.06 4.87 -0.88
C MET A 73 -12.58 4.85 -1.12
N VAL A 74 -13.06 3.99 -2.01
CA VAL A 74 -14.49 3.79 -2.18
C VAL A 74 -15.08 3.11 -0.95
N GLU A 75 -14.39 2.12 -0.41
CA GLU A 75 -14.82 1.39 0.79
C GLU A 75 -14.99 2.33 1.99
N ILE A 76 -14.09 3.30 2.17
CA ILE A 76 -14.16 4.26 3.27
C ILE A 76 -14.93 5.53 2.91
N GLU A 77 -15.62 5.54 1.77
CA GLU A 77 -16.48 6.61 1.30
C GLU A 77 -15.77 7.93 0.97
N TRP A 78 -14.47 7.86 0.68
CA TRP A 78 -13.69 9.02 0.22
C TRP A 78 -13.88 9.29 -1.26
N LEU A 79 -14.25 8.26 -2.04
CA LEU A 79 -14.57 8.36 -3.46
C LEU A 79 -15.84 7.58 -3.77
N THR A 80 -16.57 8.02 -4.79
CA THR A 80 -17.62 7.18 -5.37
C THR A 80 -16.97 6.25 -6.40
N GLU A 81 -17.68 5.20 -6.78
CA GLU A 81 -17.20 4.28 -7.82
C GLU A 81 -16.94 5.00 -9.14
N VAL A 82 -17.82 5.96 -9.50
CA VAL A 82 -17.67 6.75 -10.72
C VAL A 82 -16.40 7.62 -10.66
N GLU A 83 -16.16 8.26 -9.51
CA GLU A 83 -14.95 9.08 -9.31
C GLU A 83 -13.69 8.24 -9.38
N LYS A 84 -13.71 7.06 -8.77
CA LYS A 84 -12.58 6.13 -8.81
C LYS A 84 -12.25 5.75 -10.26
N GLN A 85 -13.26 5.34 -11.03
CA GLN A 85 -13.06 4.95 -12.41
C GLN A 85 -12.55 6.10 -13.27
N ALA A 86 -13.05 7.30 -13.05
CA ALA A 86 -12.61 8.48 -13.77
C ALA A 86 -11.13 8.79 -13.51
N LEU A 87 -10.70 8.71 -12.25
CA LEU A 87 -9.31 8.96 -11.89
C LEU A 87 -8.38 7.86 -12.39
N GLU A 88 -8.78 6.60 -12.30
CA GLU A 88 -8.01 5.49 -12.83
C GLU A 88 -7.80 5.64 -14.32
N LYS A 89 -8.85 5.97 -15.05
CA LYS A 89 -8.77 6.17 -16.51
C LYS A 89 -7.87 7.35 -16.85
N LYS A 90 -7.98 8.44 -16.09
CA LYS A 90 -7.18 9.65 -16.33
C LYS A 90 -5.69 9.37 -16.21
N TYR A 91 -5.28 8.72 -15.12
CA TYR A 91 -3.84 8.50 -14.85
C TYR A 91 -3.28 7.28 -15.59
N ASP A 92 -4.08 6.26 -15.80
CA ASP A 92 -3.64 5.11 -16.60
C ASP A 92 -3.45 5.47 -18.07
N SER A 93 -4.29 6.38 -18.59
CA SER A 93 -4.15 6.87 -19.98
C SER A 93 -2.87 7.70 -20.16
N ASP A 94 -2.50 8.47 -19.14
CA ASP A 94 -1.32 9.34 -19.19
C ASP A 94 -0.01 8.56 -19.17
N THR A 95 -0.02 7.30 -18.74
CA THR A 95 1.17 6.46 -18.68
C THR A 95 1.44 5.70 -19.96
N GLU A 96 0.51 5.73 -20.89
CA GLU A 96 0.68 5.13 -22.23
C GLU A 96 1.29 6.13 -23.19
#